data_25ed18c6cd8b8643c9bee378af611624
#
_entry.id   25ed18c6cd8b8643c9bee378af611624
#
_cell.length_a   1.000
_cell.length_b   1.000
_cell.length_c   1.000
_cell.angle_alpha   90.00
_cell.angle_beta   90.00
_cell.angle_gamma   90.00
#
_symmetry.space_group_name_H-M   'P 1'
#
loop_
_entity.id
_entity.type
_entity.pdbx_description
1 polymer ?
#
loop_
_entity_poly.entity_id
_entity_poly.type
_entity_poly.pdbx_seq_one_letter_code
_entity_poly.pdbx_strand_id
1 'polypeptide(L)'
;MIEVRNIHYSVGPLKLIENVSFDVQPGELLAIIGANGAGKSTLLKLLCKEIAPTEGKIYLREQPIETYKLDVLAKFRAVLAQINTLSVSFKVHELVMMGRYPHFVNKPGEEDVQIVKTVMEETGITGFANRDYNTLSGGEQQRVQLARVIAQIYGQPKGLLFLDEPTNGLDLLYQQQILSLARGLANRGYCVVSILHDINFASRYADKVMILKKGKRIAFGVPREVVTSENIHEAFNIQVRLFHDEEFKCPLVIPSMALSEQTTIK
;
A
#
# COMPACT_ATOMS: atom_id res chain seq x y z
N MET A 1 7.09 -13.40 -2.90
CA MET A 1 5.73 -13.90 -3.07
C MET A 1 4.97 -13.74 -1.76
N ILE A 2 3.74 -13.27 -1.85
CA ILE A 2 2.75 -13.27 -0.76
C ILE A 2 1.68 -14.25 -1.19
N GLU A 3 1.30 -15.18 -0.32
CA GLU A 3 0.20 -16.10 -0.57
C GLU A 3 -0.73 -16.13 0.64
N VAL A 4 -2.01 -15.95 0.42
CA VAL A 4 -3.05 -15.88 1.44
C VAL A 4 -4.08 -16.96 1.16
N ARG A 5 -4.32 -17.83 2.14
CA ARG A 5 -5.23 -18.99 2.01
C ARG A 5 -6.34 -18.94 3.04
N ASN A 6 -7.57 -18.69 2.56
CA ASN A 6 -8.82 -18.77 3.32
C ASN A 6 -8.75 -18.08 4.69
N ILE A 7 -8.19 -16.86 4.75
CA ILE A 7 -8.05 -16.15 6.00
C ILE A 7 -9.38 -15.60 6.48
N HIS A 8 -9.57 -15.72 7.81
CA HIS A 8 -10.63 -15.07 8.56
C HIS A 8 -10.03 -14.24 9.69
N TYR A 9 -10.72 -13.19 10.07
CA TYR A 9 -10.38 -12.41 11.26
C TYR A 9 -11.63 -11.83 11.89
N SER A 10 -11.80 -12.09 13.18
CA SER A 10 -12.95 -11.63 13.96
C SER A 10 -12.50 -11.00 15.27
N VAL A 11 -13.26 -10.01 15.73
CA VAL A 11 -13.12 -9.39 17.06
C VAL A 11 -14.45 -9.59 17.79
N GLY A 12 -14.47 -10.49 18.76
CA GLY A 12 -15.73 -10.94 19.35
C GLY A 12 -16.67 -11.52 18.27
N PRO A 13 -17.92 -11.10 18.20
CA PRO A 13 -18.87 -11.57 17.19
C PRO A 13 -18.70 -10.90 15.81
N LEU A 14 -17.89 -9.84 15.73
CA LEU A 14 -17.75 -9.05 14.51
C LEU A 14 -16.71 -9.68 13.58
N LYS A 15 -17.14 -10.15 12.42
CA LYS A 15 -16.27 -10.64 11.34
C LYS A 15 -15.75 -9.47 10.53
N LEU A 16 -14.45 -9.22 10.57
CA LEU A 16 -13.78 -8.15 9.84
C LEU A 16 -13.16 -8.61 8.53
N ILE A 17 -12.73 -9.88 8.46
CA ILE A 17 -12.27 -10.55 7.23
C ILE A 17 -12.91 -11.93 7.20
N GLU A 18 -13.44 -12.33 6.05
CA GLU A 18 -14.14 -13.60 5.88
C GLU A 18 -13.74 -14.26 4.55
N ASN A 19 -13.05 -15.41 4.65
CA ASN A 19 -12.68 -16.29 3.55
C ASN A 19 -11.93 -15.57 2.41
N VAL A 20 -10.89 -14.80 2.72
CA VAL A 20 -10.10 -14.09 1.72
C VAL A 20 -8.88 -14.93 1.32
N SER A 21 -8.72 -15.15 0.02
CA SER A 21 -7.58 -15.86 -0.58
C SER A 21 -7.07 -15.10 -1.80
N PHE A 22 -5.75 -14.94 -1.95
CA PHE A 22 -5.09 -14.33 -3.10
C PHE A 22 -3.59 -14.56 -3.08
N ASP A 23 -2.91 -14.18 -4.16
CA ASP A 23 -1.46 -14.18 -4.24
C ASP A 23 -0.93 -12.88 -4.88
N VAL A 24 0.30 -12.51 -4.49
CA VAL A 24 1.07 -11.43 -5.13
C VAL A 24 2.48 -11.96 -5.43
N GLN A 25 2.85 -11.92 -6.70
CA GLN A 25 4.16 -12.38 -7.13
C GLN A 25 5.22 -11.27 -7.02
N PRO A 26 6.52 -11.63 -6.94
CA PRO A 26 7.58 -10.65 -7.12
C PRO A 26 7.42 -9.93 -8.47
N GLY A 27 7.51 -8.61 -8.45
CA GLY A 27 7.28 -7.80 -9.63
C GLY A 27 5.86 -7.27 -9.78
N GLU A 28 4.93 -7.69 -8.92
CA GLU A 28 3.54 -7.24 -8.99
C GLU A 28 3.22 -6.13 -7.96
N LEU A 29 2.39 -5.19 -8.40
CA LEU A 29 1.67 -4.24 -7.56
C LEU A 29 0.21 -4.66 -7.47
N LEU A 30 -0.24 -5.00 -6.25
CA LEU A 30 -1.65 -5.23 -5.92
C LEU A 30 -2.25 -3.95 -5.34
N ALA A 31 -3.32 -3.44 -5.95
CA ALA A 31 -4.16 -2.41 -5.35
C ALA A 31 -5.37 -3.04 -4.63
N ILE A 32 -5.61 -2.66 -3.38
CA ILE A 32 -6.79 -3.05 -2.61
C ILE A 32 -7.72 -1.84 -2.55
N ILE A 33 -8.93 -1.99 -3.11
CA ILE A 33 -9.96 -0.96 -3.11
C ILE A 33 -11.24 -1.44 -2.41
N GLY A 34 -12.10 -0.52 -2.03
CA GLY A 34 -13.38 -0.81 -1.37
C GLY A 34 -13.84 0.37 -0.53
N ALA A 35 -15.10 0.41 -0.18
CA ALA A 35 -15.68 1.47 0.65
C ALA A 35 -15.02 1.54 2.04
N ASN A 36 -15.27 2.64 2.77
CA ASN A 36 -14.83 2.74 4.17
C ASN A 36 -15.47 1.62 5.00
N GLY A 37 -14.67 1.00 5.90
CA GLY A 37 -15.13 -0.16 6.66
C GLY A 37 -15.15 -1.49 5.88
N ALA A 38 -14.67 -1.54 4.64
CA ALA A 38 -14.63 -2.78 3.86
C ALA A 38 -13.66 -3.86 4.39
N GLY A 39 -12.75 -3.50 5.33
CA GLY A 39 -11.75 -4.42 5.89
C GLY A 39 -10.33 -4.23 5.33
N LYS A 40 -10.08 -3.21 4.49
CA LYS A 40 -8.79 -2.99 3.81
C LYS A 40 -7.60 -2.90 4.78
N SER A 41 -7.65 -1.98 5.76
CA SER A 41 -6.57 -1.81 6.75
C SER A 41 -6.45 -3.02 7.67
N THR A 42 -7.54 -3.73 7.97
CA THR A 42 -7.50 -5.00 8.72
C THR A 42 -6.74 -6.06 7.92
N LEU A 43 -7.03 -6.20 6.62
CA LEU A 43 -6.29 -7.12 5.75
C LEU A 43 -4.81 -6.75 5.70
N LEU A 44 -4.49 -5.46 5.56
CA LEU A 44 -3.09 -5.00 5.55
C LEU A 44 -2.36 -5.35 6.86
N LYS A 45 -3.00 -5.15 8.03
CA LYS A 45 -2.44 -5.52 9.34
C LYS A 45 -2.17 -7.02 9.46
N LEU A 46 -3.02 -7.87 8.90
CA LEU A 46 -2.80 -9.32 8.82
C LEU A 46 -1.55 -9.64 7.96
N LEU A 47 -1.43 -9.01 6.78
CA LEU A 47 -0.28 -9.19 5.89
C LEU A 47 1.03 -8.66 6.50
N CYS A 48 0.93 -7.66 7.37
CA CYS A 48 2.07 -7.08 8.08
C CYS A 48 2.47 -7.84 9.35
N LYS A 49 1.72 -8.89 9.74
CA LYS A 49 1.90 -9.59 11.03
C LYS A 49 1.72 -8.65 12.25
N GLU A 50 0.91 -7.61 12.13
CA GLU A 50 0.50 -6.78 13.28
C GLU A 50 -0.58 -7.47 14.10
N ILE A 51 -1.45 -8.23 13.43
CA ILE A 51 -2.48 -9.10 14.02
C ILE A 51 -2.40 -10.48 13.35
N ALA A 52 -2.87 -11.52 14.04
CA ALA A 52 -2.90 -12.87 13.50
C ALA A 52 -4.32 -13.21 12.98
N PRO A 53 -4.45 -13.95 11.88
CA PRO A 53 -5.75 -14.42 11.42
C PRO A 53 -6.35 -15.41 12.45
N THR A 54 -7.69 -15.42 12.58
CA THR A 54 -8.39 -16.40 13.43
C THR A 54 -8.42 -17.78 12.78
N GLU A 55 -8.46 -17.81 11.45
CA GLU A 55 -8.41 -19.03 10.64
C GLU A 55 -7.68 -18.75 9.33
N GLY A 56 -7.21 -19.81 8.66
CA GLY A 56 -6.45 -19.70 7.43
C GLY A 56 -4.96 -19.43 7.65
N LYS A 57 -4.22 -19.17 6.57
CA LYS A 57 -2.76 -19.01 6.63
C LYS A 57 -2.26 -17.93 5.66
N ILE A 58 -1.20 -17.25 6.06
CA ILE A 58 -0.48 -16.29 5.24
C ILE A 58 0.96 -16.79 5.09
N TYR A 59 1.44 -16.82 3.86
CA TYR A 59 2.82 -17.19 3.54
C TYR A 59 3.53 -15.99 2.92
N LEU A 60 4.73 -15.71 3.41
CA LEU A 60 5.66 -14.74 2.83
C LEU A 60 6.91 -15.50 2.39
N ARG A 61 7.33 -15.32 1.13
CA ARG A 61 8.49 -16.04 0.57
C ARG A 61 8.40 -17.56 0.81
N GLU A 62 7.21 -18.14 0.65
CA GLU A 62 6.91 -19.57 0.78
C GLU A 62 6.95 -20.12 2.23
N GLN A 63 7.16 -19.26 3.23
CA GLN A 63 7.15 -19.64 4.64
C GLN A 63 5.94 -19.04 5.36
N PRO A 64 5.32 -19.74 6.29
CA PRO A 64 4.23 -19.19 7.09
C PRO A 64 4.66 -17.95 7.84
N ILE A 65 3.84 -16.89 7.81
CA ILE A 65 4.18 -15.58 8.40
C ILE A 65 4.45 -15.66 9.90
N GLU A 66 3.79 -16.57 10.60
CA GLU A 66 3.95 -16.80 12.03
C GLU A 66 5.35 -17.28 12.41
N THR A 67 6.06 -17.96 11.51
CA THR A 67 7.42 -18.50 11.76
C THR A 67 8.51 -17.44 11.74
N TYR A 68 8.28 -16.30 11.13
CA TYR A 68 9.28 -15.23 11.09
C TYR A 68 9.42 -14.53 12.43
N LYS A 69 10.65 -14.30 12.87
CA LYS A 69 10.94 -13.33 13.92
C LYS A 69 10.78 -11.91 13.37
N LEU A 70 10.37 -10.96 14.21
CA LEU A 70 10.09 -9.59 13.76
C LEU A 70 11.32 -8.87 13.23
N ASP A 71 12.51 -9.11 13.81
CA ASP A 71 13.79 -8.58 13.37
C ASP A 71 14.18 -9.06 11.96
N VAL A 72 13.92 -10.35 11.66
CA VAL A 72 14.13 -10.91 10.33
C VAL A 72 13.14 -10.31 9.34
N LEU A 73 11.86 -10.24 9.72
CA LEU A 73 10.80 -9.70 8.88
C LEU A 73 11.05 -8.22 8.54
N ALA A 74 11.52 -7.43 9.50
CA ALA A 74 11.84 -6.03 9.33
C ALA A 74 12.91 -5.75 8.27
N LYS A 75 13.77 -6.72 7.95
CA LYS A 75 14.81 -6.54 6.91
C LYS A 75 14.26 -6.54 5.49
N PHE A 76 13.14 -7.20 5.23
CA PHE A 76 12.60 -7.34 3.87
C PHE A 76 11.12 -6.94 3.73
N ARG A 77 10.47 -6.53 4.81
CA ARG A 77 9.09 -6.04 4.82
C ARG A 77 9.04 -4.63 5.39
N ALA A 78 8.55 -3.67 4.64
CA ALA A 78 8.32 -2.30 5.09
C ALA A 78 6.84 -1.92 4.95
N VAL A 79 6.37 -1.05 5.84
CA VAL A 79 5.00 -0.58 5.92
C VAL A 79 4.98 0.93 6.01
N LEU A 80 4.31 1.59 5.07
CA LEU A 80 3.94 2.99 5.17
C LEU A 80 2.51 3.06 5.73
N ALA A 81 2.41 3.39 7.02
CA ALA A 81 1.12 3.55 7.70
C ALA A 81 0.47 4.89 7.36
N GLN A 82 -0.86 4.96 7.48
CA GLN A 82 -1.67 6.14 7.17
C GLN A 82 -1.30 7.37 8.04
N ILE A 83 -0.94 7.17 9.30
CA ILE A 83 -0.59 8.25 10.24
C ILE A 83 0.85 8.06 10.72
N ASN A 84 1.69 9.06 10.48
CA ASN A 84 3.08 9.09 10.89
C ASN A 84 3.39 10.41 11.61
N THR A 85 2.71 10.67 12.74
CA THR A 85 3.02 11.85 13.58
C THR A 85 4.26 11.59 14.42
N LEU A 86 5.26 12.46 14.31
CA LEU A 86 6.46 12.42 15.13
C LEU A 86 6.42 13.56 16.15
N SER A 87 6.49 13.21 17.43
CA SER A 87 6.51 14.17 18.53
C SER A 87 7.89 14.83 18.72
N VAL A 88 8.93 14.27 18.12
CA VAL A 88 10.31 14.76 18.20
C VAL A 88 10.76 15.23 16.81
N SER A 89 11.51 16.34 16.78
CA SER A 89 12.07 16.85 15.53
C SER A 89 13.34 16.07 15.17
N PHE A 90 13.39 15.59 13.92
CA PHE A 90 14.56 14.94 13.32
C PHE A 90 14.91 15.65 12.01
N LYS A 91 16.18 15.64 11.64
CA LYS A 91 16.56 16.00 10.27
C LYS A 91 16.06 14.93 9.29
N VAL A 92 15.74 15.35 8.09
CA VAL A 92 15.19 14.44 7.05
C VAL A 92 16.11 13.24 6.83
N HIS A 93 17.42 13.44 6.69
CA HIS A 93 18.37 12.35 6.48
C HIS A 93 18.44 11.38 7.67
N GLU A 94 18.28 11.86 8.90
CA GLU A 94 18.24 11.03 10.11
C GLU A 94 16.99 10.14 10.10
N LEU A 95 15.84 10.73 9.72
CA LEU A 95 14.59 9.99 9.64
C LEU A 95 14.64 8.89 8.56
N VAL A 96 15.23 9.17 7.40
CA VAL A 96 15.43 8.15 6.35
C VAL A 96 16.39 7.07 6.84
N MET A 97 17.47 7.43 7.56
CA MET A 97 18.42 6.49 8.15
C MET A 97 17.75 5.53 9.15
N MET A 98 16.69 5.94 9.85
CA MET A 98 15.94 5.03 10.74
C MET A 98 15.37 3.82 9.98
N GLY A 99 15.11 3.95 8.68
CA GLY A 99 14.74 2.81 7.83
C GLY A 99 15.82 1.70 7.82
N ARG A 100 17.08 2.05 8.04
CA ARG A 100 18.19 1.09 8.05
C ARG A 100 18.41 0.39 9.39
N TYR A 101 17.74 0.78 10.47
CA TYR A 101 17.92 0.18 11.81
C TYR A 101 17.83 -1.34 11.86
N PRO A 102 17.00 -2.04 11.07
CA PRO A 102 17.03 -3.51 11.04
C PRO A 102 18.34 -4.13 10.52
N HIS A 103 19.21 -3.34 9.87
CA HIS A 103 20.40 -3.83 9.16
C HIS A 103 21.72 -3.65 9.92
N PHE A 104 21.76 -2.82 10.95
CA PHE A 104 22.94 -2.62 11.79
C PHE A 104 22.59 -2.67 13.28
N VAL A 105 23.59 -2.88 14.14
CA VAL A 105 23.37 -3.01 15.61
C VAL A 105 23.73 -1.72 16.34
N ASN A 106 24.90 -1.16 16.15
CA ASN A 106 25.37 0.00 16.93
C ASN A 106 25.35 1.29 16.11
N LYS A 107 25.88 1.26 14.91
CA LYS A 107 25.99 2.42 14.02
C LYS A 107 25.84 2.00 12.56
N PRO A 108 25.31 2.87 11.69
CA PRO A 108 25.21 2.60 10.25
C PRO A 108 26.61 2.44 9.64
N GLY A 109 26.70 1.52 8.68
CA GLY A 109 27.89 1.33 7.84
C GLY A 109 27.88 2.26 6.62
N GLU A 110 28.95 2.21 5.83
CA GLU A 110 29.05 2.99 4.58
C GLU A 110 27.95 2.61 3.58
N GLU A 111 27.58 1.33 3.50
CA GLU A 111 26.48 0.85 2.67
C GLU A 111 25.14 1.49 3.08
N ASP A 112 24.85 1.59 4.38
CA ASP A 112 23.61 2.21 4.86
C ASP A 112 23.54 3.69 4.50
N VAL A 113 24.67 4.41 4.62
CA VAL A 113 24.77 5.83 4.22
C VAL A 113 24.54 5.98 2.71
N GLN A 114 25.14 5.11 1.91
CA GLN A 114 24.96 5.14 0.46
C GLN A 114 23.52 4.83 0.05
N ILE A 115 22.88 3.83 0.67
CA ILE A 115 21.47 3.49 0.43
C ILE A 115 20.57 4.68 0.76
N VAL A 116 20.76 5.32 1.91
CA VAL A 116 19.99 6.50 2.30
C VAL A 116 20.12 7.62 1.26
N LYS A 117 21.35 7.90 0.81
CA LYS A 117 21.60 8.90 -0.23
C LYS A 117 20.86 8.57 -1.52
N THR A 118 21.00 7.33 -2.01
CA THR A 118 20.32 6.87 -3.25
C THR A 118 18.80 6.96 -3.13
N VAL A 119 18.25 6.51 -2.01
CA VAL A 119 16.79 6.57 -1.80
C VAL A 119 16.28 8.01 -1.72
N MET A 120 17.04 8.91 -1.10
CA MET A 120 16.70 10.34 -1.06
C MET A 120 16.73 10.99 -2.46
N GLU A 121 17.64 10.55 -3.31
CA GLU A 121 17.70 10.98 -4.73
C GLU A 121 16.49 10.44 -5.50
N GLU A 122 16.20 9.13 -5.41
CA GLU A 122 15.05 8.48 -6.07
C GLU A 122 13.70 9.08 -5.65
N THR A 123 13.57 9.53 -4.41
CA THR A 123 12.34 10.12 -3.87
C THR A 123 12.30 11.65 -4.00
N GLY A 124 13.34 12.27 -4.56
CA GLY A 124 13.41 13.71 -4.82
C GLY A 124 13.42 14.57 -3.55
N ILE A 125 14.02 14.08 -2.45
CA ILE A 125 14.06 14.78 -1.15
C ILE A 125 15.48 15.22 -0.73
N THR A 126 16.47 15.06 -1.58
CA THR A 126 17.87 15.43 -1.29
C THR A 126 18.02 16.88 -0.86
N GLY A 127 17.27 17.79 -1.48
CA GLY A 127 17.27 19.23 -1.12
C GLY A 127 16.77 19.51 0.30
N PHE A 128 16.13 18.54 0.96
CA PHE A 128 15.58 18.67 2.32
C PHE A 128 16.45 18.00 3.38
N ALA A 129 17.54 17.35 3.01
CA ALA A 129 18.34 16.47 3.87
C ALA A 129 18.60 17.04 5.28
N ASN A 130 18.96 18.32 5.36
CA ASN A 130 19.31 18.99 6.62
C ASN A 130 18.17 19.81 7.22
N ARG A 131 16.96 19.79 6.62
CA ARG A 131 15.79 20.46 7.17
C ARG A 131 15.17 19.62 8.29
N ASP A 132 14.52 20.29 9.22
CA ASP A 132 13.71 19.62 10.24
C ASP A 132 12.42 19.10 9.60
N TYR A 133 12.13 17.81 9.83
CA TYR A 133 10.96 17.13 9.28
C TYR A 133 9.65 17.88 9.53
N ASN A 134 9.49 18.43 10.74
CA ASN A 134 8.27 19.15 11.15
C ASN A 134 8.07 20.50 10.42
N THR A 135 9.10 20.99 9.69
CA THR A 135 9.00 22.22 8.88
C THR A 135 8.57 21.97 7.45
N LEU A 136 8.39 20.70 7.07
CA LEU A 136 7.99 20.29 5.74
C LEU A 136 6.48 20.36 5.56
N SER A 137 6.03 20.60 4.33
CA SER A 137 4.62 20.43 3.95
C SER A 137 4.18 18.96 4.08
N GLY A 138 2.87 18.69 4.18
CA GLY A 138 2.34 17.32 4.30
C GLY A 138 2.82 16.39 3.18
N GLY A 139 2.86 16.88 1.93
CA GLY A 139 3.36 16.10 0.79
C GLY A 139 4.85 15.82 0.85
N GLU A 140 5.66 16.78 1.32
CA GLU A 140 7.10 16.58 1.56
C GLU A 140 7.31 15.56 2.69
N GLN A 141 6.55 15.66 3.79
CA GLN A 141 6.60 14.71 4.91
C GLN A 141 6.26 13.30 4.44
N GLN A 142 5.23 13.14 3.62
CA GLN A 142 4.83 11.83 3.07
C GLN A 142 5.94 11.22 2.21
N ARG A 143 6.63 12.03 1.37
CA ARG A 143 7.78 11.56 0.59
C ARG A 143 8.95 11.13 1.47
N VAL A 144 9.22 11.84 2.56
CA VAL A 144 10.26 11.46 3.53
C VAL A 144 9.90 10.14 4.21
N GLN A 145 8.65 9.93 4.60
CA GLN A 145 8.19 8.66 5.18
C GLN A 145 8.27 7.52 4.16
N LEU A 146 7.93 7.78 2.89
CA LEU A 146 8.10 6.80 1.83
C LEU A 146 9.59 6.47 1.62
N ALA A 147 10.48 7.46 1.62
CA ALA A 147 11.92 7.23 1.53
C ALA A 147 12.42 6.36 2.70
N ARG A 148 11.97 6.61 3.91
CA ARG A 148 12.32 5.80 5.10
C ARG A 148 11.94 4.34 4.92
N VAL A 149 10.72 4.04 4.46
CA VAL A 149 10.27 2.65 4.29
C VAL A 149 10.93 1.98 3.07
N ILE A 150 11.26 2.73 2.01
CA ILE A 150 12.04 2.22 0.89
C ILE A 150 13.47 1.88 1.34
N ALA A 151 14.13 2.76 2.10
CA ALA A 151 15.46 2.52 2.64
C ALA A 151 15.53 1.24 3.48
N GLN A 152 14.46 0.89 4.18
CA GLN A 152 14.36 -0.31 4.99
C GLN A 152 14.52 -1.60 4.17
N ILE A 153 13.94 -1.65 2.98
CA ILE A 153 13.95 -2.85 2.12
C ILE A 153 14.86 -2.72 0.90
N TYR A 154 15.59 -1.61 0.77
CA TYR A 154 16.43 -1.34 -0.40
C TYR A 154 17.47 -2.44 -0.62
N GLY A 155 17.58 -2.90 -1.85
CA GLY A 155 18.50 -3.98 -2.22
C GLY A 155 18.09 -5.39 -1.74
N GLN A 156 16.97 -5.51 -1.03
CA GLN A 156 16.50 -6.83 -0.58
C GLN A 156 15.78 -7.57 -1.72
N PRO A 157 16.28 -8.75 -2.14
CA PRO A 157 15.61 -9.54 -3.16
C PRO A 157 14.17 -9.85 -2.73
N LYS A 158 13.19 -9.64 -3.63
CA LYS A 158 11.77 -9.90 -3.36
C LYS A 158 11.27 -9.18 -2.08
N GLY A 159 11.71 -7.95 -1.85
CA GLY A 159 11.24 -7.12 -0.73
C GLY A 159 9.73 -6.90 -0.79
N LEU A 160 9.12 -6.70 0.37
CA LEU A 160 7.67 -6.48 0.50
C LEU A 160 7.41 -5.05 0.94
N LEU A 161 6.63 -4.30 0.17
CA LEU A 161 6.22 -2.95 0.49
C LEU A 161 4.70 -2.88 0.64
N PHE A 162 4.25 -2.47 1.81
CA PHE A 162 2.85 -2.24 2.12
C PHE A 162 2.59 -0.75 2.28
N LEU A 163 1.58 -0.24 1.58
CA LEU A 163 1.22 1.18 1.55
C LEU A 163 -0.25 1.33 1.97
N ASP A 164 -0.47 1.92 3.14
CA ASP A 164 -1.83 2.22 3.64
C ASP A 164 -2.22 3.65 3.26
N GLU A 165 -3.03 3.80 2.22
CA GLU A 165 -3.54 5.07 1.68
C GLU A 165 -2.42 6.11 1.40
N PRO A 166 -1.38 5.76 0.63
CA PRO A 166 -0.18 6.58 0.47
C PRO A 166 -0.44 7.92 -0.24
N THR A 167 -1.59 8.06 -0.90
CA THR A 167 -1.97 9.23 -1.69
C THR A 167 -2.95 10.16 -0.97
N ASN A 168 -3.38 9.81 0.24
CA ASN A 168 -4.39 10.58 0.95
C ASN A 168 -3.90 11.98 1.35
N GLY A 169 -4.72 13.00 1.09
CA GLY A 169 -4.42 14.40 1.44
C GLY A 169 -3.34 15.07 0.57
N LEU A 170 -2.91 14.44 -0.53
CA LEU A 170 -1.91 14.97 -1.45
C LEU A 170 -2.55 15.55 -2.70
N ASP A 171 -1.87 16.52 -3.31
CA ASP A 171 -2.21 16.99 -4.65
C ASP A 171 -1.90 15.94 -5.73
N LEU A 172 -2.46 16.13 -6.92
CA LEU A 172 -2.38 15.18 -8.02
C LEU A 172 -0.93 14.84 -8.44
N LEU A 173 -0.04 15.83 -8.43
CA LEU A 173 1.35 15.61 -8.80
C LEU A 173 2.05 14.65 -7.84
N TYR A 174 1.90 14.87 -6.53
CA TYR A 174 2.52 14.02 -5.51
C TYR A 174 1.89 12.62 -5.46
N GLN A 175 0.57 12.51 -5.67
CA GLN A 175 -0.09 11.22 -5.81
C GLN A 175 0.52 10.38 -6.95
N GLN A 176 0.72 11.00 -8.12
CA GLN A 176 1.34 10.33 -9.27
C GLN A 176 2.80 9.95 -8.99
N GLN A 177 3.57 10.82 -8.36
CA GLN A 177 4.97 10.52 -8.00
C GLN A 177 5.09 9.31 -7.08
N ILE A 178 4.25 9.22 -6.02
CA ILE A 178 4.25 8.10 -5.10
C ILE A 178 3.87 6.79 -5.80
N LEU A 179 2.83 6.82 -6.63
CA LEU A 179 2.39 5.61 -7.35
C LEU A 179 3.40 5.19 -8.41
N SER A 180 4.06 6.14 -9.08
CA SER A 180 5.15 5.84 -10.02
C SER A 180 6.36 5.22 -9.32
N LEU A 181 6.72 5.69 -8.12
CA LEU A 181 7.77 5.07 -7.29
C LEU A 181 7.37 3.65 -6.87
N ALA A 182 6.14 3.45 -6.40
CA ALA A 182 5.61 2.13 -6.03
C ALA A 182 5.65 1.16 -7.23
N ARG A 183 5.23 1.62 -8.42
CA ARG A 183 5.30 0.85 -9.67
C ARG A 183 6.76 0.54 -10.05
N GLY A 184 7.65 1.52 -9.94
CA GLY A 184 9.08 1.35 -10.21
C GLY A 184 9.73 0.30 -9.29
N LEU A 185 9.34 0.25 -8.02
CA LEU A 185 9.77 -0.79 -7.09
C LEU A 185 9.26 -2.17 -7.50
N ALA A 186 7.98 -2.28 -7.87
CA ALA A 186 7.44 -3.53 -8.39
C ALA A 186 8.24 -3.99 -9.62
N ASN A 187 8.51 -3.11 -10.60
CA ASN A 187 9.32 -3.43 -11.78
C ASN A 187 10.74 -3.91 -11.44
N ARG A 188 11.28 -3.55 -10.27
CA ARG A 188 12.55 -4.04 -9.72
C ARG A 188 12.42 -5.37 -8.97
N GLY A 189 11.26 -6.03 -9.00
CA GLY A 189 11.03 -7.35 -8.41
C GLY A 189 10.50 -7.35 -6.97
N TYR A 190 10.11 -6.19 -6.44
CA TYR A 190 9.43 -6.12 -5.13
C TYR A 190 7.98 -6.58 -5.26
N CYS A 191 7.40 -7.13 -4.19
CA CYS A 191 5.96 -7.28 -4.06
C CYS A 191 5.41 -6.01 -3.41
N VAL A 192 4.54 -5.28 -4.10
CA VAL A 192 3.93 -4.07 -3.57
C VAL A 192 2.44 -4.28 -3.36
N VAL A 193 1.94 -3.96 -2.17
CA VAL A 193 0.50 -3.97 -1.88
C VAL A 193 0.11 -2.57 -1.41
N SER A 194 -0.84 -1.95 -2.09
CA SER A 194 -1.29 -0.59 -1.77
C SER A 194 -2.80 -0.53 -1.57
N ILE A 195 -3.25 0.06 -0.47
CA ILE A 195 -4.64 0.45 -0.31
C ILE A 195 -4.82 1.79 -1.02
N LEU A 196 -5.78 1.85 -1.94
CA LEU A 196 -6.08 3.05 -2.71
C LEU A 196 -7.58 3.39 -2.62
N HIS A 197 -7.90 4.69 -2.60
CA HIS A 197 -9.29 5.17 -2.68
C HIS A 197 -9.71 5.47 -4.11
N ASP A 198 -8.79 5.93 -4.94
CA ASP A 198 -9.06 6.23 -6.35
C ASP A 198 -8.98 4.97 -7.20
N ILE A 199 -10.13 4.60 -7.77
CA ILE A 199 -10.27 3.41 -8.62
C ILE A 199 -9.46 3.56 -9.91
N ASN A 200 -9.35 4.77 -10.46
CA ASN A 200 -8.60 5.02 -11.67
C ASN A 200 -7.09 4.87 -11.44
N PHE A 201 -6.59 5.30 -10.28
CA PHE A 201 -5.22 5.03 -9.90
C PHE A 201 -4.96 3.53 -9.69
N ALA A 202 -5.88 2.83 -9.02
CA ALA A 202 -5.77 1.37 -8.88
C ALA A 202 -5.75 0.67 -10.24
N SER A 203 -6.64 1.06 -11.15
CA SER A 203 -6.72 0.52 -12.50
C SER A 203 -5.46 0.77 -13.33
N ARG A 204 -4.86 1.98 -13.19
CA ARG A 204 -3.71 2.42 -14.01
C ARG A 204 -2.38 1.86 -13.54
N TYR A 205 -2.15 1.81 -12.23
CA TYR A 205 -0.83 1.50 -11.68
C TYR A 205 -0.66 0.04 -11.26
N ALA A 206 -1.74 -0.69 -10.96
CA ALA A 206 -1.66 -2.04 -10.43
C ALA A 206 -1.68 -3.10 -11.54
N ASP A 207 -0.96 -4.21 -11.28
CA ASP A 207 -1.06 -5.44 -12.09
C ASP A 207 -2.32 -6.22 -11.73
N LYS A 208 -2.67 -6.20 -10.44
CA LYS A 208 -3.86 -6.84 -9.89
C LYS A 208 -4.63 -5.85 -9.03
N VAL A 209 -5.95 -5.93 -9.11
CA VAL A 209 -6.86 -5.19 -8.24
C VAL A 209 -7.66 -6.18 -7.41
N MET A 210 -7.82 -5.89 -6.13
CA MET A 210 -8.75 -6.58 -5.23
C MET A 210 -9.82 -5.62 -4.78
N ILE A 211 -11.08 -6.00 -4.94
CA ILE A 211 -12.23 -5.27 -4.42
C ILE A 211 -12.73 -5.96 -3.15
N LEU A 212 -12.76 -5.22 -2.05
CA LEU A 212 -13.29 -5.68 -0.77
C LEU A 212 -14.61 -5.01 -0.44
N LYS A 213 -15.54 -5.79 0.14
CA LYS A 213 -16.79 -5.31 0.73
C LYS A 213 -17.10 -6.10 2.01
N LYS A 214 -17.26 -5.40 3.14
CA LYS A 214 -17.63 -6.01 4.44
C LYS A 214 -16.79 -7.26 4.77
N GLY A 215 -15.46 -7.15 4.61
CA GLY A 215 -14.52 -8.22 4.92
C GLY A 215 -14.42 -9.34 3.87
N LYS A 216 -15.19 -9.30 2.79
CA LYS A 216 -15.18 -10.31 1.72
C LYS A 216 -14.53 -9.76 0.45
N ARG A 217 -13.85 -10.65 -0.26
CA ARG A 217 -13.34 -10.38 -1.60
C ARG A 217 -14.47 -10.49 -2.62
N ILE A 218 -14.85 -9.36 -3.25
CA ILE A 218 -15.83 -9.32 -4.33
C ILE A 218 -15.19 -9.78 -5.64
N ALA A 219 -14.01 -9.20 -5.99
CA ALA A 219 -13.28 -9.53 -7.19
C ALA A 219 -11.77 -9.44 -6.95
N PHE A 220 -10.98 -10.18 -7.74
CA PHE A 220 -9.52 -10.18 -7.73
C PHE A 220 -8.99 -10.61 -9.08
N GLY A 221 -8.06 -9.87 -9.65
CA GLY A 221 -7.43 -10.15 -10.94
C GLY A 221 -6.89 -8.90 -11.60
N VAL A 222 -6.65 -8.98 -12.91
CA VAL A 222 -6.17 -7.81 -13.67
C VAL A 222 -7.24 -6.72 -13.73
N PRO A 223 -6.85 -5.43 -13.78
CA PRO A 223 -7.81 -4.31 -13.74
C PRO A 223 -8.94 -4.43 -14.76
N ARG A 224 -8.64 -4.86 -15.98
CA ARG A 224 -9.63 -4.99 -17.06
C ARG A 224 -10.76 -5.97 -16.74
N GLU A 225 -10.49 -7.01 -15.97
CA GLU A 225 -11.47 -8.03 -15.59
C GLU A 225 -12.20 -7.69 -14.29
N VAL A 226 -11.55 -6.96 -13.40
CA VAL A 226 -12.05 -6.68 -12.04
C VAL A 226 -12.83 -5.38 -11.97
N VAL A 227 -12.36 -4.32 -12.68
CA VAL A 227 -12.98 -3.01 -12.66
C VAL A 227 -14.12 -2.98 -13.67
N THR A 228 -15.27 -3.53 -13.27
CA THR A 228 -16.53 -3.56 -14.05
C THR A 228 -17.59 -2.70 -13.39
N SER A 229 -18.62 -2.30 -14.14
CA SER A 229 -19.75 -1.52 -13.61
C SER A 229 -20.47 -2.27 -12.48
N GLU A 230 -20.61 -3.59 -12.63
CA GLU A 230 -21.26 -4.48 -11.66
C GLU A 230 -20.46 -4.55 -10.36
N ASN A 231 -19.16 -4.83 -10.44
CA ASN A 231 -18.30 -4.92 -9.26
C ASN A 231 -18.19 -3.58 -8.52
N ILE A 232 -18.09 -2.47 -9.27
CA ILE A 232 -18.05 -1.14 -8.66
C ILE A 232 -19.39 -0.80 -8.02
N HIS A 233 -20.51 -1.09 -8.70
CA HIS A 233 -21.85 -0.90 -8.12
C HIS A 233 -22.00 -1.74 -6.84
N GLU A 234 -21.63 -3.02 -6.89
CA GLU A 234 -21.69 -3.88 -5.72
C GLU A 234 -20.85 -3.32 -4.57
N ALA A 235 -19.58 -2.98 -4.81
CA ALA A 235 -18.67 -2.58 -3.75
C ALA A 235 -18.97 -1.21 -3.14
N PHE A 236 -19.33 -0.22 -3.97
CA PHE A 236 -19.43 1.20 -3.58
C PHE A 236 -20.85 1.75 -3.59
N ASN A 237 -21.82 0.97 -4.09
CA ASN A 237 -23.24 1.39 -4.25
C ASN A 237 -23.41 2.65 -5.12
N ILE A 238 -22.60 2.77 -6.18
CA ILE A 238 -22.65 3.85 -7.16
C ILE A 238 -22.83 3.29 -8.57
N GLN A 239 -23.48 4.05 -9.45
CA GLN A 239 -23.52 3.77 -10.88
C GLN A 239 -22.32 4.43 -11.56
N VAL A 240 -21.70 3.72 -12.49
CA VAL A 240 -20.53 4.22 -13.22
C VAL A 240 -20.64 3.90 -14.70
N ARG A 241 -19.97 4.73 -15.53
CA ARG A 241 -19.66 4.41 -16.92
C ARG A 241 -18.18 4.06 -17.02
N LEU A 242 -17.89 3.04 -17.79
CA LEU A 242 -16.50 2.63 -18.07
C LEU A 242 -16.10 3.13 -19.46
N PHE A 243 -14.95 3.74 -19.53
CA PHE A 243 -14.30 4.11 -20.79
C PHE A 243 -13.05 3.29 -20.95
N HIS A 244 -12.86 2.75 -22.14
CA HIS A 244 -11.66 2.02 -22.52
C HIS A 244 -10.85 2.91 -23.47
N ASP A 245 -9.70 3.32 -23.02
CA ASP A 245 -8.74 4.07 -23.81
C ASP A 245 -7.62 3.13 -24.30
N GLU A 246 -7.28 3.21 -25.57
CA GLU A 246 -6.26 2.34 -26.17
C GLU A 246 -4.87 2.61 -25.62
N GLU A 247 -4.57 3.84 -25.23
CA GLU A 247 -3.27 4.25 -24.69
C GLU A 247 -3.08 3.72 -23.26
N PHE A 248 -4.10 3.81 -22.40
CA PHE A 248 -3.98 3.43 -20.98
C PHE A 248 -4.11 1.92 -20.76
N LYS A 249 -4.68 1.17 -21.68
CA LYS A 249 -4.91 -0.29 -21.60
C LYS A 249 -5.64 -0.75 -20.33
N CYS A 250 -6.29 0.16 -19.63
CA CYS A 250 -7.06 -0.09 -18.41
C CYS A 250 -8.40 0.68 -18.47
N PRO A 251 -9.46 0.19 -17.80
CA PRO A 251 -10.72 0.89 -17.75
C PRO A 251 -10.59 2.18 -16.93
N LEU A 252 -11.20 3.25 -17.43
CA LEU A 252 -11.42 4.50 -16.69
C LEU A 252 -12.85 4.52 -16.16
N VAL A 253 -13.00 4.80 -14.89
CA VAL A 253 -14.26 4.81 -14.17
C VAL A 253 -14.72 6.25 -14.02
N ILE A 254 -15.90 6.56 -14.58
CA ILE A 254 -16.56 7.86 -14.42
C ILE A 254 -17.88 7.62 -13.69
N PRO A 255 -18.05 8.16 -12.46
CA PRO A 255 -19.30 8.07 -11.75
C PRO A 255 -20.44 8.69 -12.58
N SER A 256 -21.53 7.98 -12.75
CA SER A 256 -22.76 8.55 -13.30
C SER A 256 -23.34 9.50 -12.26
N MET A 257 -23.75 10.70 -12.66
CA MET A 257 -24.54 11.54 -11.77
C MET A 257 -25.79 10.75 -11.39
N ALA A 258 -25.93 10.41 -10.11
CA ALA A 258 -27.22 9.99 -9.59
C ALA A 258 -28.14 11.20 -9.75
N LEU A 259 -29.08 11.14 -10.69
CA LEU A 259 -30.26 12.00 -10.62
C LEU A 259 -30.92 11.62 -9.29
N SER A 260 -30.74 12.49 -8.31
CA SER A 260 -31.26 12.31 -6.97
C SER A 260 -32.77 12.37 -7.03
N GLU A 261 -33.42 11.23 -7.13
CA GLU A 261 -34.73 11.07 -6.56
C GLU A 261 -34.54 10.65 -5.09
N GLN A 262 -34.90 11.58 -4.21
CA GLN A 262 -35.21 11.37 -2.79
C GLN A 262 -34.05 11.03 -1.84
N THR A 263 -33.35 12.05 -1.40
CA THR A 263 -32.94 12.12 0.00
C THR A 263 -33.60 13.35 0.62
N THR A 264 -34.83 13.19 1.07
CA THR A 264 -35.45 14.10 2.02
C THR A 264 -34.69 13.95 3.32
N ILE A 265 -33.83 14.92 3.60
CA ILE A 265 -33.20 15.06 4.92
C ILE A 265 -34.34 15.37 5.88
N LYS A 266 -34.67 14.47 6.78
CA LYS A 266 -35.48 14.70 7.96
C LYS A 266 -34.59 14.93 9.16
#